data_5f86629726693d397c48f47adf4635d0
#
_entry.id   5f86629726693d397c48f47adf4635d0
#
_cell.length_a   1.000
_cell.length_b   1.000
_cell.length_c   1.000
_cell.angle_alpha   90.00
_cell.angle_beta   90.00
_cell.angle_gamma   90.00
#
_symmetry.space_group_name_H-M   'P 1'
#
loop_
_entity.id
_entity.type
_entity.pdbx_description
1 polymer ?
#
loop_
_entity_poly.entity_id
_entity_poly.type
_entity_poly.pdbx_seq_one_letter_code
_entity_poly.pdbx_strand_id
1 'polypeptide(L)'
;MVQFPNHYCAKHFEHEAEYLASRERWARKHSEQYQHKERHYNHHYNMVTRNRNDNRSEQYKFYRSKQWVDLRQATLNRDHYLCQYCKAYGKLTPNSKTVDHIVPIAYDSTIRADQENLATICRKCHRLKTQWEQYYY
;
A
#
# COMPACT_ATOMS: atom_id res chain seq x y z
N MET A 1 -14.32 39.18 7.98
CA MET A 1 -13.18 38.27 7.78
C MET A 1 -12.97 37.47 9.06
N VAL A 2 -12.88 36.15 8.94
CA VAL A 2 -12.62 35.25 10.08
C VAL A 2 -11.10 35.14 10.28
N GLN A 3 -10.66 35.34 11.54
CA GLN A 3 -9.27 35.19 11.91
C GLN A 3 -8.99 33.72 12.27
N PHE A 4 -7.91 33.15 11.70
CA PHE A 4 -7.44 31.84 12.08
C PHE A 4 -6.89 31.89 13.54
N PRO A 5 -7.20 30.89 14.41
CA PRO A 5 -7.94 29.65 14.18
C PRO A 5 -9.47 29.71 14.33
N ASN A 6 -10.09 30.89 14.42
CA ASN A 6 -11.51 31.05 14.67
C ASN A 6 -12.35 30.75 13.42
N HIS A 7 -13.52 30.16 13.60
CA HIS A 7 -14.46 29.83 12.52
C HIS A 7 -15.50 30.94 12.28
N TYR A 8 -15.66 31.84 13.25
CA TYR A 8 -16.57 32.98 13.18
C TYR A 8 -15.83 34.29 13.29
N CYS A 9 -16.34 35.33 12.63
CA CYS A 9 -15.83 36.70 12.80
C CYS A 9 -16.12 37.25 14.20
N ALA A 10 -15.50 38.40 14.56
CA ALA A 10 -15.64 38.99 15.88
C ALA A 10 -17.08 39.23 16.31
N LYS A 11 -17.98 39.55 15.36
CA LYS A 11 -19.41 39.77 15.65
C LYS A 11 -20.16 38.50 16.02
N HIS A 12 -19.70 37.35 15.54
CA HIS A 12 -20.36 36.04 15.71
C HIS A 12 -19.53 35.08 16.55
N PHE A 13 -18.50 35.58 17.21
CA PHE A 13 -17.58 34.76 18.02
C PHE A 13 -18.28 34.02 19.16
N GLU A 14 -19.41 34.53 19.65
CA GLU A 14 -20.25 33.85 20.63
C GLU A 14 -20.72 32.44 20.18
N HIS A 15 -20.77 32.20 18.86
CA HIS A 15 -21.14 30.91 18.29
C HIS A 15 -19.96 29.93 18.18
N GLU A 16 -18.74 30.37 18.44
CA GLU A 16 -17.53 29.57 18.29
C GLU A 16 -17.54 28.33 19.20
N ALA A 17 -17.90 28.50 20.45
CA ALA A 17 -17.96 27.40 21.42
C ALA A 17 -19.00 26.33 21.02
N GLU A 18 -20.17 26.78 20.53
CA GLU A 18 -21.23 25.91 20.05
C GLU A 18 -20.81 25.16 18.81
N TYR A 19 -20.14 25.81 17.87
CA TYR A 19 -19.59 25.20 16.68
C TYR A 19 -18.57 24.10 17.01
N LEU A 20 -17.61 24.41 17.89
CA LEU A 20 -16.59 23.45 18.31
C LEU A 20 -17.20 22.23 19.02
N ALA A 21 -18.16 22.45 19.91
CA ALA A 21 -18.87 21.36 20.58
C ALA A 21 -19.64 20.48 19.58
N SER A 22 -20.26 21.08 18.58
CA SER A 22 -20.93 20.37 17.49
C SER A 22 -19.95 19.52 16.68
N ARG A 23 -18.80 20.09 16.33
CA ARG A 23 -17.73 19.39 15.62
C ARG A 23 -17.19 18.19 16.39
N GLU A 24 -16.97 18.34 17.69
CA GLU A 24 -16.50 17.26 18.55
C GLU A 24 -17.52 16.12 18.65
N ARG A 25 -18.79 16.45 18.82
CA ARG A 25 -19.88 15.44 18.84
C ARG A 25 -19.94 14.68 17.50
N TRP A 26 -19.84 15.40 16.40
CA TRP A 26 -19.84 14.81 15.07
C TRP A 26 -18.64 13.88 14.86
N ALA A 27 -17.43 14.33 15.19
CA ALA A 27 -16.19 13.58 15.05
C ALA A 27 -16.22 12.29 15.89
N ARG A 28 -16.72 12.39 17.14
CA ARG A 28 -16.84 11.20 18.02
C ARG A 28 -17.79 10.17 17.43
N LYS A 29 -18.97 10.60 17.00
CA LYS A 29 -19.96 9.69 16.40
C LYS A 29 -19.43 9.00 15.14
N HIS A 30 -18.78 9.74 14.25
CA HIS A 30 -18.24 9.19 13.01
C HIS A 30 -17.00 8.31 13.24
N SER A 31 -16.18 8.63 14.23
CA SER A 31 -15.03 7.81 14.61
C SER A 31 -15.44 6.42 15.09
N GLU A 32 -16.46 6.32 15.94
CA GLU A 32 -17.00 5.06 16.44
C GLU A 32 -17.56 4.20 15.28
N GLN A 33 -18.34 4.82 14.41
CA GLN A 33 -18.90 4.15 13.23
C GLN A 33 -17.79 3.68 12.27
N TYR A 34 -16.78 4.50 12.06
CA TYR A 34 -15.66 4.17 11.20
C TYR A 34 -14.88 2.98 11.74
N GLN A 35 -14.53 3.00 13.02
CA GLN A 35 -13.83 1.89 13.68
C GLN A 35 -14.62 0.59 13.64
N HIS A 36 -15.96 0.65 13.78
CA HIS A 36 -16.79 -0.53 13.67
C HIS A 36 -16.78 -1.11 12.25
N LYS A 37 -16.92 -0.27 11.24
CA LYS A 37 -16.86 -0.68 9.82
C LYS A 37 -15.52 -1.28 9.45
N GLU A 38 -14.44 -0.66 9.91
CA GLU A 38 -13.08 -1.14 9.65
C GLU A 38 -12.84 -2.51 10.29
N ARG A 39 -13.24 -2.70 11.54
CA ARG A 39 -13.13 -4.00 12.23
C ARG A 39 -13.92 -5.10 11.51
N HIS A 40 -15.14 -4.80 11.08
CA HIS A 40 -15.97 -5.75 10.34
C HIS A 40 -15.36 -6.09 8.98
N TYR A 41 -14.88 -5.09 8.25
CA TYR A 41 -14.20 -5.30 6.97
C TYR A 41 -12.94 -6.15 7.13
N ASN A 42 -12.09 -5.84 8.09
CA ASN A 42 -10.87 -6.58 8.36
C ASN A 42 -11.14 -8.02 8.79
N HIS A 43 -12.16 -8.24 9.62
CA HIS A 43 -12.60 -9.58 10.01
C HIS A 43 -13.04 -10.38 8.79
N HIS A 44 -13.92 -9.84 7.97
CA HIS A 44 -14.40 -10.49 6.75
C HIS A 44 -13.26 -10.76 5.77
N TYR A 45 -12.38 -9.79 5.55
CA TYR A 45 -11.21 -9.94 4.69
C TYR A 45 -10.30 -11.07 5.18
N ASN A 46 -10.02 -11.14 6.48
CA ASN A 46 -9.18 -12.18 7.04
C ASN A 46 -9.82 -13.57 6.93
N MET A 47 -11.14 -13.67 7.19
CA MET A 47 -11.84 -14.95 7.16
C MET A 47 -12.07 -15.48 5.74
N VAL A 48 -12.43 -14.62 4.82
CA VAL A 48 -12.87 -15.05 3.47
C VAL A 48 -11.77 -14.92 2.43
N THR A 49 -11.02 -13.83 2.46
CA THR A 49 -10.04 -13.52 1.39
C THR A 49 -8.65 -14.01 1.73
N ARG A 50 -8.20 -13.75 2.96
CA ARG A 50 -6.81 -13.99 3.37
C ARG A 50 -6.54 -15.43 3.78
N ASN A 51 -7.53 -16.09 4.40
CA ASN A 51 -7.38 -17.44 4.97
C ASN A 51 -7.90 -18.55 4.05
N ARG A 52 -8.35 -18.25 2.85
CA ARG A 52 -8.74 -19.33 1.95
C ARG A 52 -7.51 -20.11 1.46
N ASN A 53 -7.70 -21.43 1.32
CA ASN A 53 -6.69 -22.36 0.85
C ASN A 53 -6.59 -22.36 -0.68
N ASP A 54 -6.16 -21.26 -1.25
CA ASP A 54 -5.91 -21.11 -2.67
C ASP A 54 -4.51 -20.50 -2.91
N ASN A 55 -4.11 -20.41 -4.19
CA ASN A 55 -2.82 -19.83 -4.58
C ASN A 55 -2.62 -18.40 -4.05
N ARG A 56 -3.71 -17.66 -3.91
CA ARG A 56 -3.69 -16.29 -3.39
C ARG A 56 -3.34 -16.24 -1.90
N SER A 57 -3.85 -17.19 -1.11
CA SER A 57 -3.49 -17.33 0.31
C SER A 57 -2.00 -17.67 0.47
N GLU A 58 -1.46 -18.56 -0.35
CA GLU A 58 -0.04 -18.89 -0.34
C GLU A 58 0.84 -17.70 -0.72
N GLN A 59 0.41 -16.88 -1.68
CA GLN A 59 1.10 -15.63 -2.03
C GLN A 59 1.14 -14.65 -0.84
N TYR A 60 0.04 -14.46 -0.14
CA TYR A 60 -0.01 -13.59 1.04
C TYR A 60 0.90 -14.09 2.16
N LYS A 61 0.92 -15.40 2.41
CA LYS A 61 1.81 -16.00 3.41
C LYS A 61 3.28 -15.75 3.06
N PHE A 62 3.63 -15.91 1.79
CA PHE A 62 4.99 -15.66 1.31
C PHE A 62 5.40 -14.20 1.54
N TYR A 63 4.58 -13.22 1.12
CA TYR A 63 4.89 -11.79 1.28
C TYR A 63 4.97 -11.33 2.74
N ARG A 64 4.47 -12.12 3.68
CA ARG A 64 4.54 -11.85 5.13
C ARG A 64 5.66 -12.64 5.82
N SER A 65 6.36 -13.49 5.10
CA SER A 65 7.42 -14.31 5.66
C SER A 65 8.70 -13.50 5.87
N LYS A 66 9.53 -13.96 6.83
CA LYS A 66 10.88 -13.42 7.00
C LYS A 66 11.73 -13.65 5.75
N GLN A 67 11.54 -14.76 5.06
CA GLN A 67 12.22 -15.07 3.81
C GLN A 67 12.01 -13.96 2.77
N TRP A 68 10.78 -13.49 2.61
CA TRP A 68 10.49 -12.37 1.69
C TRP A 68 11.17 -11.08 2.13
N VAL A 69 11.12 -10.75 3.41
CA VAL A 69 11.77 -9.54 3.94
C VAL A 69 13.26 -9.55 3.64
N ASP A 70 13.92 -10.68 3.87
CA ASP A 70 15.36 -10.82 3.63
C ASP A 70 15.70 -10.78 2.12
N LEU A 71 14.92 -11.45 1.29
CA LEU A 71 15.06 -11.43 -0.17
C LEU A 71 14.85 -10.03 -0.75
N ARG A 72 13.81 -9.35 -0.27
CA ARG A 72 13.51 -7.98 -0.69
C ARG A 72 14.67 -7.04 -0.37
N GLN A 73 15.17 -7.10 0.85
CA GLN A 73 16.29 -6.24 1.26
C GLN A 73 17.57 -6.56 0.47
N ALA A 74 17.86 -7.83 0.27
CA ALA A 74 19.01 -8.25 -0.54
C ALA A 74 18.91 -7.76 -2.00
N THR A 75 17.71 -7.81 -2.57
CA THR A 75 17.45 -7.31 -3.93
C THR A 75 17.62 -5.80 -4.03
N LEU A 76 17.08 -5.05 -3.08
CA LEU A 76 17.26 -3.59 -3.02
C LEU A 76 18.75 -3.20 -2.91
N ASN A 77 19.51 -3.89 -2.07
CA ASN A 77 20.94 -3.66 -1.92
C ASN A 77 21.71 -4.00 -3.21
N ARG A 78 21.40 -5.13 -3.84
CA ARG A 78 21.99 -5.55 -5.12
C ARG A 78 21.78 -4.51 -6.20
N ASP A 79 20.56 -3.98 -6.30
CA ASP A 79 20.12 -3.05 -7.34
C ASP A 79 20.40 -1.58 -6.97
N HIS A 80 20.99 -1.32 -5.80
CA HIS A 80 21.31 0.02 -5.28
C HIS A 80 20.10 0.96 -5.25
N TYR A 81 18.91 0.43 -4.99
CA TYR A 81 17.65 1.19 -4.99
C TYR A 81 17.36 1.86 -6.34
N LEU A 82 17.87 1.31 -7.43
CA LEU A 82 17.62 1.79 -8.79
C LEU A 82 16.59 0.89 -9.48
N CYS A 83 15.62 1.50 -10.14
CA CYS A 83 14.68 0.75 -10.97
C CYS A 83 15.41 0.05 -12.11
N GLN A 84 15.37 -1.27 -12.15
CA GLN A 84 16.07 -2.07 -13.15
C GLN A 84 15.45 -1.94 -14.54
N TYR A 85 14.14 -1.70 -14.61
CA TYR A 85 13.43 -1.47 -15.86
C TYR A 85 13.79 -0.11 -16.49
N CYS A 86 13.87 0.95 -15.70
CA CYS A 86 14.37 2.24 -16.17
C CYS A 86 15.83 2.15 -16.60
N LYS A 87 16.66 1.44 -15.85
CA LYS A 87 18.07 1.23 -16.14
C LYS A 87 18.26 0.56 -17.49
N ALA A 88 17.43 -0.41 -17.84
CA ALA A 88 17.46 -1.07 -19.14
C ALA A 88 17.22 -0.10 -20.32
N TYR A 89 16.50 0.99 -20.08
CA TYR A 89 16.28 2.08 -21.04
C TYR A 89 17.30 3.21 -20.92
N GLY A 90 18.37 3.04 -20.14
CA GLY A 90 19.41 4.06 -19.95
C GLY A 90 19.02 5.19 -18.99
N LYS A 91 17.97 5.03 -18.21
CA LYS A 91 17.50 6.04 -17.25
C LYS A 91 17.78 5.59 -15.83
N LEU A 92 18.34 6.48 -14.99
CA LEU A 92 18.51 6.24 -13.57
C LEU A 92 17.31 6.78 -12.79
N THR A 93 16.63 5.88 -12.06
CA THR A 93 15.53 6.24 -11.16
C THR A 93 15.88 5.79 -9.75
N PRO A 94 16.50 6.67 -8.94
CA PRO A 94 16.93 6.35 -7.58
C PRO A 94 15.76 6.30 -6.60
N ASN A 95 16.02 5.83 -5.38
CA ASN A 95 15.04 5.72 -4.29
C ASN A 95 13.83 4.85 -4.63
N SER A 96 14.00 3.91 -5.52
CA SER A 96 13.00 2.87 -5.80
C SER A 96 13.04 1.83 -4.68
N LYS A 97 11.93 1.68 -3.96
CA LYS A 97 11.84 0.83 -2.75
C LYS A 97 10.93 -0.38 -2.93
N THR A 98 10.40 -0.57 -4.11
CA THR A 98 9.53 -1.71 -4.44
C THR A 98 10.36 -2.78 -5.13
N VAL A 99 10.17 -4.03 -4.72
CA VAL A 99 10.73 -5.22 -5.38
C VAL A 99 9.58 -6.03 -5.94
N ASP A 100 9.69 -6.42 -7.19
CA ASP A 100 8.68 -7.19 -7.89
C ASP A 100 9.26 -8.47 -8.49
N HIS A 101 8.41 -9.46 -8.71
CA HIS A 101 8.75 -10.68 -9.40
C HIS A 101 8.74 -10.43 -10.91
N ILE A 102 9.81 -10.80 -11.60
CA ILE A 102 9.89 -10.69 -13.07
C ILE A 102 8.83 -11.59 -13.69
N VAL A 103 8.79 -12.86 -13.28
CA VAL A 103 7.68 -13.78 -13.57
C VAL A 103 6.76 -13.80 -12.36
N PRO A 104 5.46 -13.46 -12.52
CA PRO A 104 4.54 -13.39 -11.38
C PRO A 104 4.42 -14.73 -10.64
N ILE A 105 4.23 -14.68 -9.32
CA ILE A 105 3.99 -15.87 -8.49
C ILE A 105 2.76 -16.63 -8.99
N ALA A 106 1.75 -15.95 -9.43
CA ALA A 106 0.52 -16.55 -9.95
C ALA A 106 0.76 -17.41 -11.20
N TYR A 107 1.79 -17.07 -11.97
CA TYR A 107 2.17 -17.83 -13.17
C TYR A 107 3.11 -19.00 -12.85
N ASP A 108 4.15 -18.74 -12.07
CA ASP A 108 5.10 -19.76 -11.63
C ASP A 108 5.53 -19.51 -10.18
N SER A 109 4.93 -20.26 -9.26
CA SER A 109 5.23 -20.14 -7.82
C SER A 109 6.55 -20.82 -7.43
N THR A 110 7.14 -21.65 -8.28
CA THR A 110 8.37 -22.41 -7.97
C THR A 110 9.59 -21.49 -7.86
N ILE A 111 9.59 -20.36 -8.56
CA ILE A 111 10.67 -19.38 -8.58
C ILE A 111 10.39 -18.14 -7.73
N ARG A 112 9.39 -18.21 -6.84
CA ARG A 112 9.01 -17.06 -5.99
C ARG A 112 10.12 -16.58 -5.05
N ALA A 113 10.99 -17.48 -4.64
CA ALA A 113 12.11 -17.21 -3.76
C ALA A 113 13.45 -17.11 -4.47
N ASP A 114 13.45 -17.18 -5.79
CA ASP A 114 14.64 -17.05 -6.61
C ASP A 114 15.00 -15.56 -6.76
N GLN A 115 16.17 -15.19 -6.26
CA GLN A 115 16.64 -13.80 -6.31
C GLN A 115 16.84 -13.31 -7.76
N GLU A 116 17.15 -14.20 -8.69
CA GLU A 116 17.26 -13.88 -10.12
C GLU A 116 15.90 -13.46 -10.73
N ASN A 117 14.80 -13.91 -10.12
CA ASN A 117 13.44 -13.53 -10.52
C ASN A 117 12.93 -12.28 -9.83
N LEU A 118 13.77 -11.57 -9.08
CA LEU A 118 13.41 -10.35 -8.35
C LEU A 118 14.15 -9.14 -8.93
N ALA A 119 13.45 -8.04 -9.04
CA ALA A 119 14.02 -6.77 -9.50
C ALA A 119 13.43 -5.59 -8.76
N THR A 120 14.25 -4.62 -8.44
CA THR A 120 13.80 -3.33 -7.93
C THR A 120 13.11 -2.56 -9.06
N ILE A 121 11.95 -1.99 -8.76
CA ILE A 121 11.09 -1.34 -9.74
C ILE A 121 10.52 -0.04 -9.17
N CYS A 122 10.40 1.00 -9.98
CA CYS A 122 9.72 2.24 -9.59
C CYS A 122 8.20 2.10 -9.76
N ARG A 123 7.44 3.01 -9.16
CA ARG A 123 5.97 3.00 -9.22
C ARG A 123 5.42 3.01 -10.64
N LYS A 124 6.02 3.83 -11.51
CA LYS A 124 5.58 3.94 -12.91
C LYS A 124 5.75 2.63 -13.66
N CYS A 125 6.95 2.04 -13.59
CA CYS A 125 7.25 0.78 -14.25
C CYS A 125 6.42 -0.37 -13.67
N HIS A 126 6.21 -0.39 -12.35
CA HIS A 126 5.37 -1.39 -11.68
C HIS A 126 3.92 -1.34 -12.18
N ARG A 127 3.36 -0.16 -12.32
CA ARG A 127 2.01 0.02 -12.86
C ARG A 127 1.91 -0.48 -14.30
N LEU A 128 2.86 -0.10 -15.14
CA LEU A 128 2.90 -0.52 -16.55
C LEU A 128 3.08 -2.03 -16.68
N LYS A 129 3.97 -2.61 -15.88
CA LYS A 129 4.18 -4.06 -15.83
C LYS A 129 2.92 -4.80 -15.40
N THR A 130 2.22 -4.34 -14.37
CA THR A 130 0.96 -4.94 -13.90
C THR A 130 -0.10 -4.92 -14.99
N GLN A 131 -0.25 -3.82 -15.73
CA GLN A 131 -1.17 -3.72 -16.87
C GLN A 131 -0.81 -4.70 -17.97
N TRP A 132 0.46 -4.83 -18.28
CA TRP A 132 0.96 -5.77 -19.27
C TRP A 132 0.70 -7.23 -18.85
N GLU A 133 0.98 -7.56 -17.59
CA GLU A 133 0.76 -8.91 -17.04
C GLU A 133 -0.71 -9.33 -17.08
N GLN A 134 -1.64 -8.41 -16.82
CA GLN A 134 -3.08 -8.68 -16.93
C GLN A 134 -3.51 -9.06 -18.35
N TYR A 135 -2.73 -8.67 -19.34
CA TYR A 135 -3.01 -8.96 -20.74
C TYR A 135 -2.43 -10.30 -21.20
N TYR A 136 -1.26 -10.71 -20.68
CA TYR A 136 -0.47 -11.84 -21.19
C TYR A 136 -0.41 -13.04 -20.25
N TYR A 137 -0.83 -12.87 -19.02
CA TYR A 137 -0.93 -13.92 -18.02
C TYR A 137 -2.41 -14.03 -17.55
#